data_5f6c22f5d9324a98bd9b6c0f7ea422f7
#
_entry.id   5f6c22f5d9324a98bd9b6c0f7ea422f7
#
_cell.length_a   1.000
_cell.length_b   1.000
_cell.length_c   1.000
_cell.angle_alpha   90.00
_cell.angle_beta   90.00
_cell.angle_gamma   90.00
#
_symmetry.space_group_name_H-M   'P 1'
#
loop_
_entity.id
_entity.type
_entity.pdbx_description
1 polymer ?
#
loop_
_entity_poly.entity_id
_entity_poly.type
_entity_poly.pdbx_seq_one_letter_code
_entity_poly.pdbx_strand_id
1 'polypeptide(L)'
;MRFTIFQDSRQGDREGNEDRVGYSYSKDVLLMVAADGMGGHLQGEVAAEIAVSEITRLFQQEARNRLRRPPDFLVSVINSAHRAIVSHAVAGNLLESPRTTCVVCIVQGGTAWWAHAGDSRLYVLRGGRLVASTQDHSRVQQMVDAGVITREAAAVHPERNKIYSCLGGVVPPVIAVGSEFVLQTGDTILLSTDGFWSQIPAELIANLLRKQDIVGLLPGLLTEAHKRARGESDNLSVVAMTWEAQDDPRHADTEVMDAEQFTTSSNTMELDRPFVAEDVTDEEIEKAIAEIQSAIKKVPR
;
A
#
# COMPACT_ATOMS: atom_id res chain seq x y z
N MET A 1 22.08 4.37 3.27
CA MET A 1 21.63 3.30 2.35
C MET A 1 21.58 3.81 0.92
N ARG A 2 21.80 2.94 -0.07
CA ARG A 2 21.76 3.31 -1.49
C ARG A 2 20.68 2.49 -2.18
N PHE A 3 19.84 3.16 -2.94
CA PHE A 3 18.72 2.56 -3.68
C PHE A 3 18.26 3.49 -4.79
N THR A 4 17.71 2.92 -5.85
CA THR A 4 16.92 3.65 -6.85
C THR A 4 15.45 3.49 -6.51
N ILE A 5 14.65 4.55 -6.63
CA ILE A 5 13.21 4.53 -6.37
C ILE A 5 12.43 5.10 -7.55
N PHE A 6 11.26 4.53 -7.81
CA PHE A 6 10.32 4.96 -8.83
C PHE A 6 8.89 4.85 -8.30
N GLN A 7 8.04 5.83 -8.63
CA GLN A 7 6.59 5.73 -8.45
C GLN A 7 5.86 6.34 -9.63
N ASP A 8 4.70 5.80 -9.95
CA ASP A 8 3.76 6.37 -10.92
C ASP A 8 2.33 5.91 -10.56
N SER A 9 1.36 6.77 -10.81
CA SER A 9 -0.06 6.49 -10.60
C SER A 9 -0.86 7.10 -11.75
N ARG A 10 -1.64 6.27 -12.44
CA ARG A 10 -2.42 6.63 -13.62
C ARG A 10 -3.88 6.32 -13.42
N GLN A 11 -4.73 7.21 -13.89
CA GLN A 11 -6.17 7.09 -13.76
C GLN A 11 -6.76 5.89 -14.54
N GLY A 12 -6.10 5.45 -15.60
CA GLY A 12 -6.70 4.44 -16.51
C GLY A 12 -7.92 4.97 -17.24
N ASP A 13 -8.95 4.13 -17.36
CA ASP A 13 -10.22 4.47 -18.02
C ASP A 13 -11.32 4.88 -17.03
N ARG A 14 -11.00 5.02 -15.74
CA ARG A 14 -11.92 5.44 -14.68
C ARG A 14 -12.19 6.95 -14.74
N GLU A 15 -13.30 7.42 -14.13
CA GLU A 15 -13.63 8.84 -14.02
C GLU A 15 -12.71 9.60 -13.06
N GLY A 16 -12.17 8.92 -12.06
CA GLY A 16 -11.23 9.44 -11.05
C GLY A 16 -10.08 8.49 -10.78
N ASN A 17 -9.08 8.95 -10.03
CA ASN A 17 -7.99 8.12 -9.54
C ASN A 17 -8.13 7.97 -8.02
N GLU A 18 -8.63 6.82 -7.57
CA GLU A 18 -8.80 6.48 -6.16
C GLU A 18 -7.55 5.86 -5.54
N ASP A 19 -6.52 5.55 -6.36
CA ASP A 19 -5.24 5.04 -5.89
C ASP A 19 -4.37 6.14 -5.29
N ARG A 20 -3.67 5.82 -4.20
CA ARG A 20 -2.59 6.65 -3.66
C ARG A 20 -1.35 5.81 -3.42
N VAL A 21 -0.22 6.33 -3.86
CA VAL A 21 1.09 5.74 -3.62
C VAL A 21 2.06 6.80 -3.12
N GLY A 22 3.02 6.38 -2.33
CA GLY A 22 4.03 7.29 -1.84
C GLY A 22 5.23 6.57 -1.23
N TYR A 23 6.28 7.33 -1.07
CA TYR A 23 7.45 6.95 -0.30
C TYR A 23 7.97 8.11 0.53
N SER A 24 8.65 7.79 1.61
CA SER A 24 9.40 8.76 2.40
C SER A 24 10.67 8.09 2.91
N TYR A 25 11.79 8.79 2.88
CA TYR A 25 13.03 8.23 3.39
C TYR A 25 13.88 9.27 4.12
N SER A 26 14.65 8.77 5.07
CA SER A 26 15.76 9.44 5.73
C SER A 26 17.07 8.74 5.33
N LYS A 27 18.18 9.14 5.96
CA LYS A 27 19.50 8.51 5.72
C LYS A 27 19.48 6.98 5.89
N ASP A 28 18.72 6.46 6.85
CA ASP A 28 18.83 5.06 7.28
C ASP A 28 17.56 4.23 7.11
N VAL A 29 16.40 4.86 6.82
CA VAL A 29 15.09 4.19 6.74
C VAL A 29 14.31 4.68 5.52
N LEU A 30 13.69 3.75 4.80
CA LEU A 30 12.76 4.01 3.70
C LEU A 30 11.38 3.43 4.04
N LEU A 31 10.35 4.22 3.83
CA LEU A 31 8.94 3.83 3.77
C LEU A 31 8.49 3.80 2.32
N MET A 32 7.73 2.78 1.93
CA MET A 32 6.89 2.77 0.73
C MET A 32 5.47 2.37 1.11
N VAL A 33 4.48 2.96 0.46
CA VAL A 33 3.06 2.68 0.72
C VAL A 33 2.26 2.73 -0.57
N ALA A 34 1.29 1.83 -0.71
CA ALA A 34 0.27 1.87 -1.75
C ALA A 34 -1.10 1.56 -1.13
N ALA A 35 -2.11 2.29 -1.59
CA ALA A 35 -3.48 2.21 -1.14
C ALA A 35 -4.41 2.34 -2.35
N ASP A 36 -5.38 1.44 -2.45
CA ASP A 36 -6.41 1.40 -3.48
C ASP A 36 -7.74 1.75 -2.84
N GLY A 37 -8.27 2.92 -3.21
CA GLY A 37 -9.51 3.44 -2.67
C GLY A 37 -10.72 2.73 -3.26
N MET A 38 -11.65 2.37 -2.40
CA MET A 38 -12.86 1.64 -2.79
C MET A 38 -14.12 2.36 -2.32
N GLY A 39 -15.11 2.45 -3.19
CA GLY A 39 -16.40 2.99 -2.76
C GLY A 39 -17.19 3.76 -3.82
N GLY A 40 -16.71 3.90 -5.04
CA GLY A 40 -17.39 4.59 -6.11
C GLY A 40 -17.82 6.01 -5.70
N HIS A 41 -19.12 6.29 -5.55
CA HIS A 41 -19.62 7.59 -5.11
C HIS A 41 -19.23 7.98 -3.66
N LEU A 42 -18.52 7.15 -2.93
CA LEU A 42 -18.27 7.27 -1.48
C LEU A 42 -16.84 7.68 -1.12
N GLN A 43 -16.14 8.36 -2.04
CA GLN A 43 -14.84 8.96 -1.73
C GLN A 43 -13.73 7.95 -1.41
N GLY A 44 -13.60 6.87 -2.19
CA GLY A 44 -12.48 5.93 -2.07
C GLY A 44 -11.12 6.62 -2.11
N GLU A 45 -10.99 7.63 -2.97
CA GLU A 45 -9.80 8.49 -3.04
C GLU A 45 -9.45 9.17 -1.71
N VAL A 46 -10.47 9.60 -0.93
CA VAL A 46 -10.27 10.25 0.37
C VAL A 46 -9.73 9.23 1.39
N ALA A 47 -10.23 7.99 1.37
CA ALA A 47 -9.72 6.95 2.26
C ALA A 47 -8.25 6.61 1.95
N ALA A 48 -7.90 6.45 0.68
CA ALA A 48 -6.53 6.21 0.26
C ALA A 48 -5.60 7.39 0.60
N GLU A 49 -6.10 8.63 0.42
CA GLU A 49 -5.40 9.86 0.78
C GLU A 49 -5.08 9.92 2.28
N ILE A 50 -6.10 9.71 3.13
CA ILE A 50 -5.94 9.69 4.59
C ILE A 50 -4.94 8.59 4.99
N ALA A 51 -5.05 7.39 4.40
CA ALA A 51 -4.17 6.27 4.73
C ALA A 51 -2.71 6.60 4.43
N VAL A 52 -2.39 7.04 3.22
CA VAL A 52 -1.01 7.36 2.82
C VAL A 52 -0.46 8.54 3.61
N SER A 53 -1.25 9.59 3.80
CA SER A 53 -0.85 10.78 4.56
C SER A 53 -0.57 10.46 6.02
N GLU A 54 -1.46 9.73 6.71
CA GLU A 54 -1.30 9.38 8.12
C GLU A 54 -0.09 8.46 8.34
N ILE A 55 0.08 7.45 7.49
CA ILE A 55 1.24 6.53 7.55
C ILE A 55 2.55 7.29 7.35
N THR A 56 2.60 8.17 6.36
CA THR A 56 3.79 8.99 6.08
C THR A 56 4.09 9.96 7.22
N ARG A 57 3.07 10.61 7.77
CA ARG A 57 3.21 11.52 8.91
C ARG A 57 3.79 10.81 10.14
N LEU A 58 3.24 9.64 10.51
CA LEU A 58 3.73 8.84 11.64
C LEU A 58 5.15 8.34 11.40
N PHE A 59 5.46 7.92 10.16
CA PHE A 59 6.81 7.52 9.80
C PHE A 59 7.81 8.67 10.03
N GLN A 60 7.51 9.88 9.59
CA GLN A 60 8.39 11.03 9.77
C GLN A 60 8.57 11.41 11.24
N GLN A 61 7.56 11.16 12.08
CA GLN A 61 7.66 11.40 13.52
C GLN A 61 8.53 10.36 14.24
N GLU A 62 8.41 9.07 13.90
CA GLU A 62 9.05 7.98 14.65
C GLU A 62 10.40 7.54 14.06
N ALA A 63 10.58 7.65 12.74
CA ALA A 63 11.76 7.13 12.03
C ALA A 63 12.91 8.14 11.87
N ARG A 64 13.01 9.15 12.76
CA ARG A 64 14.07 10.18 12.68
C ARG A 64 15.48 9.61 12.65
N ASN A 65 15.73 8.52 13.38
CA ASN A 65 16.99 7.78 13.32
C ASN A 65 16.76 6.37 12.77
N ARG A 66 16.14 5.52 13.57
CA ARG A 66 15.81 4.13 13.23
C ARG A 66 14.56 3.69 13.99
N LEU A 67 13.73 2.90 13.33
CA LEU A 67 12.63 2.22 13.98
C LEU A 67 13.18 1.09 14.85
N ARG A 68 12.76 1.04 16.11
CA ARG A 68 13.21 -0.01 17.05
C ARG A 68 12.60 -1.38 16.73
N ARG A 69 11.33 -1.38 16.30
CA ARG A 69 10.53 -2.59 16.03
C ARG A 69 9.69 -2.36 14.76
N PRO A 70 10.31 -2.49 13.54
CA PRO A 70 9.59 -2.23 12.30
C PRO A 70 8.27 -3.00 12.14
N PRO A 71 8.14 -4.29 12.53
CA PRO A 71 6.85 -4.99 12.44
C PRO A 71 5.75 -4.37 13.30
N ASP A 72 6.05 -3.94 14.52
CA ASP A 72 5.07 -3.33 15.41
C ASP A 72 4.66 -1.94 14.88
N PHE A 73 5.63 -1.19 14.37
CA PHE A 73 5.35 0.08 13.70
C PHE A 73 4.39 -0.10 12.53
N LEU A 74 4.60 -1.08 11.64
CA LEU A 74 3.73 -1.37 10.52
C LEU A 74 2.28 -1.65 10.95
N VAL A 75 2.09 -2.47 11.98
CA VAL A 75 0.75 -2.75 12.53
C VAL A 75 0.13 -1.49 13.13
N SER A 76 0.92 -0.70 13.86
CA SER A 76 0.46 0.53 14.51
C SER A 76 -0.03 1.56 13.48
N VAL A 77 0.74 1.82 12.42
CA VAL A 77 0.39 2.85 11.43
C VAL A 77 -0.79 2.44 10.56
N ILE A 78 -0.96 1.15 10.22
CA ILE A 78 -2.15 0.68 9.50
C ILE A 78 -3.41 0.82 10.37
N ASN A 79 -3.33 0.49 11.66
CA ASN A 79 -4.44 0.70 12.59
C ASN A 79 -4.74 2.19 12.79
N SER A 80 -3.72 3.06 12.86
CA SER A 80 -3.91 4.51 12.95
C SER A 80 -4.61 5.06 11.70
N ALA A 81 -4.17 4.65 10.51
CA ALA A 81 -4.82 5.02 9.26
C ALA A 81 -6.29 4.56 9.20
N HIS A 82 -6.57 3.32 9.64
CA HIS A 82 -7.95 2.84 9.75
C HIS A 82 -8.80 3.74 10.66
N ARG A 83 -8.33 4.07 11.87
CA ARG A 83 -9.04 4.96 12.80
C ARG A 83 -9.23 6.35 12.21
N ALA A 84 -8.22 6.89 11.52
CA ALA A 84 -8.29 8.19 10.88
C ALA A 84 -9.40 8.26 9.83
N ILE A 85 -9.55 7.22 8.99
CA ILE A 85 -10.62 7.13 8.00
C ILE A 85 -11.99 7.04 8.68
N VAL A 86 -12.15 6.21 9.72
CA VAL A 86 -13.41 6.09 10.47
C VAL A 86 -13.77 7.40 11.13
N SER A 87 -12.80 8.09 11.77
CA SER A 87 -13.01 9.40 12.38
C SER A 87 -13.44 10.46 11.35
N HIS A 88 -12.86 10.45 10.16
CA HIS A 88 -13.27 11.33 9.06
C HIS A 88 -14.74 11.09 8.68
N ALA A 89 -15.14 9.83 8.55
CA ALA A 89 -16.53 9.48 8.22
C ALA A 89 -17.51 9.94 9.30
N VAL A 90 -17.17 9.75 10.57
CA VAL A 90 -17.99 10.19 11.73
C VAL A 90 -18.11 11.72 11.75
N ALA A 91 -16.99 12.44 11.63
CA ALA A 91 -16.97 13.91 11.63
C ALA A 91 -17.74 14.51 10.45
N GLY A 92 -17.70 13.84 9.27
CA GLY A 92 -18.44 14.22 8.08
C GLY A 92 -19.91 13.78 8.06
N ASN A 93 -20.37 13.06 9.09
CA ASN A 93 -21.72 12.44 9.11
C ASN A 93 -22.01 11.62 7.85
N LEU A 94 -21.02 10.89 7.34
CA LEU A 94 -21.16 10.07 6.14
C LEU A 94 -22.03 8.85 6.45
N LEU A 95 -22.97 8.53 5.53
CA LEU A 95 -23.84 7.34 5.68
C LEU A 95 -23.06 6.04 5.63
N GLU A 96 -21.98 6.00 4.84
CA GLU A 96 -21.03 4.89 4.76
C GLU A 96 -19.61 5.45 4.86
N SER A 97 -18.75 4.74 5.58
CA SER A 97 -17.35 5.11 5.68
C SER A 97 -16.61 4.76 4.39
N PRO A 98 -15.81 5.66 3.83
CA PRO A 98 -14.94 5.34 2.70
C PRO A 98 -13.91 4.28 3.10
N ARG A 99 -13.43 3.50 2.13
CA ARG A 99 -12.56 2.35 2.37
C ARG A 99 -11.36 2.37 1.44
N THR A 100 -10.30 1.71 1.88
CA THR A 100 -9.12 1.53 1.04
C THR A 100 -8.38 0.24 1.42
N THR A 101 -7.70 -0.37 0.47
CA THR A 101 -6.64 -1.32 0.77
C THR A 101 -5.41 -0.60 1.34
N CYS A 102 -4.45 -1.34 1.83
CA CYS A 102 -3.17 -0.76 2.21
C CYS A 102 -2.07 -1.82 2.18
N VAL A 103 -0.95 -1.52 1.55
CA VAL A 103 0.30 -2.26 1.67
C VAL A 103 1.43 -1.30 1.99
N VAL A 104 2.20 -1.62 3.03
CA VAL A 104 3.28 -0.77 3.56
C VAL A 104 4.55 -1.59 3.68
N CYS A 105 5.68 -1.01 3.27
CA CYS A 105 7.00 -1.59 3.41
C CYS A 105 7.97 -0.63 4.09
N ILE A 106 8.74 -1.14 5.04
CA ILE A 106 9.88 -0.45 5.64
C ILE A 106 11.16 -1.17 5.22
N VAL A 107 12.15 -0.40 4.77
CA VAL A 107 13.51 -0.88 4.54
C VAL A 107 14.47 -0.14 5.47
N GLN A 108 15.22 -0.89 6.27
CA GLN A 108 16.16 -0.36 7.23
C GLN A 108 17.34 -1.32 7.42
N GLY A 109 18.57 -0.80 7.30
CA GLY A 109 19.78 -1.62 7.56
C GLY A 109 19.94 -2.83 6.64
N GLY A 110 19.46 -2.75 5.38
CA GLY A 110 19.51 -3.86 4.43
C GLY A 110 18.45 -4.94 4.67
N THR A 111 17.45 -4.66 5.48
CA THR A 111 16.35 -5.58 5.75
C THR A 111 15.01 -4.89 5.41
N ALA A 112 14.10 -5.65 4.85
CA ALA A 112 12.75 -5.23 4.54
C ALA A 112 11.73 -5.92 5.45
N TRP A 113 10.71 -5.16 5.87
CA TRP A 113 9.52 -5.63 6.58
C TRP A 113 8.30 -5.02 5.90
N TRP A 114 7.20 -5.76 5.85
CA TRP A 114 5.96 -5.26 5.27
C TRP A 114 4.74 -5.76 6.02
N ALA A 115 3.66 -5.02 5.86
CA ALA A 115 2.34 -5.44 6.29
C ALA A 115 1.28 -4.95 5.30
N HIS A 116 0.13 -5.63 5.24
CA HIS A 116 -0.95 -5.25 4.36
C HIS A 116 -2.33 -5.60 4.91
N ALA A 117 -3.34 -4.94 4.38
CA ALA A 117 -4.76 -5.25 4.50
C ALA A 117 -5.43 -4.99 3.14
N GLY A 118 -6.02 -6.01 2.53
CA GLY A 118 -6.59 -5.96 1.18
C GLY A 118 -5.82 -6.81 0.18
N ASP A 119 -5.90 -6.43 -1.08
CA ASP A 119 -5.31 -7.10 -2.24
C ASP A 119 -4.32 -6.25 -3.05
N SER A 120 -4.00 -5.04 -2.57
CA SER A 120 -2.76 -4.37 -3.02
C SER A 120 -1.56 -5.21 -2.60
N ARG A 121 -0.64 -5.44 -3.54
CA ARG A 121 0.42 -6.44 -3.39
C ARG A 121 1.79 -5.83 -3.26
N LEU A 122 2.63 -6.52 -2.50
CA LEU A 122 4.07 -6.35 -2.50
C LEU A 122 4.73 -7.57 -3.12
N TYR A 123 5.73 -7.32 -3.96
CA TYR A 123 6.60 -8.33 -4.55
C TYR A 123 8.05 -8.06 -4.21
N VAL A 124 8.81 -9.11 -3.92
CA VAL A 124 10.28 -9.07 -3.86
C VAL A 124 10.84 -9.87 -5.01
N LEU A 125 11.62 -9.21 -5.86
CA LEU A 125 12.17 -9.73 -7.08
C LEU A 125 13.70 -9.81 -6.97
N ARG A 126 14.28 -10.99 -7.20
CA ARG A 126 15.71 -11.27 -7.11
C ARG A 126 16.20 -12.08 -8.29
N GLY A 127 17.19 -11.58 -9.01
CA GLY A 127 17.87 -12.35 -10.08
C GLY A 127 16.92 -12.84 -11.18
N GLY A 128 15.87 -12.10 -11.49
CA GLY A 128 14.87 -12.46 -12.50
C GLY A 128 13.78 -13.41 -12.01
N ARG A 129 13.59 -13.55 -10.69
CA ARG A 129 12.59 -14.43 -10.08
C ARG A 129 11.79 -13.69 -9.03
N LEU A 130 10.51 -14.07 -8.87
CA LEU A 130 9.71 -13.72 -7.72
C LEU A 130 10.16 -14.57 -6.53
N VAL A 131 10.60 -13.94 -5.43
CA VAL A 131 11.10 -14.65 -4.24
C VAL A 131 10.21 -14.48 -3.02
N ALA A 132 9.39 -13.42 -2.96
CA ALA A 132 8.35 -13.24 -1.95
C ALA A 132 7.22 -12.38 -2.50
N SER A 133 6.00 -12.60 -1.99
CA SER A 133 4.83 -11.75 -2.26
C SER A 133 3.86 -11.78 -1.09
N THR A 134 3.02 -10.75 -0.96
CA THR A 134 1.83 -10.77 -0.11
C THR A 134 0.80 -11.76 -0.66
N GLN A 135 -0.13 -12.18 0.21
CA GLN A 135 -1.31 -12.97 -0.17
C GLN A 135 -2.55 -12.11 0.04
N ASP A 136 -3.42 -12.05 -0.97
CA ASP A 136 -4.61 -11.19 -0.95
C ASP A 136 -5.56 -11.55 0.18
N HIS A 137 -6.12 -10.55 0.81
CA HIS A 137 -7.27 -10.71 1.70
C HIS A 137 -8.57 -10.78 0.89
N SER A 138 -8.63 -11.70 -0.08
CA SER A 138 -9.75 -11.88 -0.98
C SER A 138 -10.44 -13.23 -0.77
N ARG A 139 -11.73 -13.29 -1.16
CA ARG A 139 -12.50 -14.53 -1.07
C ARG A 139 -11.92 -15.64 -1.95
N VAL A 140 -11.46 -15.28 -3.13
CA VAL A 140 -10.86 -16.27 -4.05
C VAL A 140 -9.55 -16.83 -3.51
N GLN A 141 -8.74 -16.02 -2.82
CA GLN A 141 -7.53 -16.50 -2.16
C GLN A 141 -7.86 -17.51 -1.05
N GLN A 142 -8.88 -17.25 -0.23
CA GLN A 142 -9.35 -18.22 0.76
C GLN A 142 -9.79 -19.55 0.12
N MET A 143 -10.45 -19.50 -1.04
CA MET A 143 -10.86 -20.70 -1.77
C MET A 143 -9.65 -21.47 -2.33
N VAL A 144 -8.61 -20.77 -2.78
CA VAL A 144 -7.34 -21.38 -3.21
C VAL A 144 -6.63 -22.04 -2.03
N ASP A 145 -6.53 -21.36 -0.89
CA ASP A 145 -5.87 -21.87 0.32
C ASP A 145 -6.60 -23.09 0.90
N ALA A 146 -7.94 -23.12 0.77
CA ALA A 146 -8.76 -24.26 1.13
C ALA A 146 -8.75 -25.40 0.09
N GLY A 147 -8.04 -25.24 -1.04
CA GLY A 147 -8.00 -26.24 -2.13
C GLY A 147 -9.30 -26.40 -2.90
N VAL A 148 -10.25 -25.46 -2.79
CA VAL A 148 -11.55 -25.49 -3.46
C VAL A 148 -11.44 -25.12 -4.94
N ILE A 149 -10.54 -24.17 -5.27
CA ILE A 149 -10.24 -23.77 -6.64
C ILE A 149 -8.73 -23.67 -6.85
N THR A 150 -8.28 -23.73 -8.11
CA THR A 150 -6.88 -23.48 -8.46
C THR A 150 -6.59 -21.97 -8.57
N ARG A 151 -5.31 -21.58 -8.60
CA ARG A 151 -4.91 -20.16 -8.82
C ARG A 151 -5.37 -19.64 -10.17
N GLU A 152 -5.33 -20.49 -11.21
CA GLU A 152 -5.79 -20.13 -12.56
C GLU A 152 -7.32 -19.88 -12.57
N ALA A 153 -8.09 -20.70 -11.86
CA ALA A 153 -9.53 -20.52 -11.72
C ALA A 153 -9.86 -19.24 -10.92
N ALA A 154 -9.07 -18.91 -9.90
CA ALA A 154 -9.24 -17.68 -9.11
C ALA A 154 -9.09 -16.41 -9.97
N ALA A 155 -8.16 -16.40 -10.92
CA ALA A 155 -7.89 -15.24 -11.78
C ALA A 155 -9.09 -14.81 -12.66
N VAL A 156 -9.98 -15.75 -12.99
CA VAL A 156 -11.19 -15.50 -13.81
C VAL A 156 -12.50 -15.65 -13.03
N HIS A 157 -12.41 -15.81 -11.71
CA HIS A 157 -13.59 -16.06 -10.87
C HIS A 157 -14.48 -14.80 -10.77
N PRO A 158 -15.83 -14.92 -10.79
CA PRO A 158 -16.73 -13.77 -10.66
C PRO A 158 -16.54 -12.96 -9.38
N GLU A 159 -16.07 -13.57 -8.32
CA GLU A 159 -15.83 -12.93 -7.03
C GLU A 159 -14.36 -12.56 -6.80
N ARG A 160 -13.52 -12.48 -7.87
CA ARG A 160 -12.08 -12.20 -7.73
C ARG A 160 -11.76 -10.85 -7.05
N ASN A 161 -12.65 -9.86 -7.21
CA ASN A 161 -12.50 -8.53 -6.63
C ASN A 161 -13.16 -8.39 -5.23
N LYS A 162 -13.68 -9.50 -4.64
CA LYS A 162 -14.27 -9.45 -3.29
C LYS A 162 -13.20 -9.64 -2.24
N ILE A 163 -12.84 -8.54 -1.59
CA ILE A 163 -11.93 -8.55 -0.44
C ILE A 163 -12.71 -8.64 0.87
N TYR A 164 -12.10 -9.21 1.91
CA TYR A 164 -12.70 -9.36 3.24
C TYR A 164 -12.01 -8.48 4.30
N SER A 165 -10.92 -7.81 3.96
CA SER A 165 -10.19 -6.92 4.86
C SER A 165 -9.76 -5.65 4.14
N CYS A 166 -10.07 -4.50 4.73
CA CYS A 166 -9.69 -3.17 4.24
C CYS A 166 -9.72 -2.17 5.40
N LEU A 167 -9.12 -1.00 5.20
CA LEU A 167 -9.20 0.13 6.13
C LEU A 167 -10.53 0.89 5.94
N GLY A 168 -10.97 1.62 6.96
CA GLY A 168 -12.19 2.43 6.93
C GLY A 168 -13.48 1.65 7.15
N GLY A 169 -13.43 0.31 7.15
CA GLY A 169 -14.62 -0.52 7.44
C GLY A 169 -15.09 -0.42 8.88
N VAL A 170 -16.32 -0.87 9.13
CA VAL A 170 -16.91 -0.95 10.49
C VAL A 170 -16.17 -1.96 11.39
N VAL A 171 -15.52 -2.95 10.77
CA VAL A 171 -14.72 -3.96 11.46
C VAL A 171 -13.25 -3.60 11.27
N PRO A 172 -12.43 -3.64 12.33
CA PRO A 172 -10.99 -3.44 12.21
C PRO A 172 -10.37 -4.35 11.14
N PRO A 173 -9.36 -3.89 10.39
CA PRO A 173 -8.73 -4.69 9.36
C PRO A 173 -7.99 -5.90 9.95
N VAL A 174 -8.04 -7.03 9.25
CA VAL A 174 -7.07 -8.09 9.44
C VAL A 174 -5.77 -7.63 8.81
N ILE A 175 -4.71 -7.50 9.60
CA ILE A 175 -3.40 -7.06 9.13
C ILE A 175 -2.48 -8.28 9.05
N ALA A 176 -2.02 -8.60 7.86
CA ALA A 176 -0.99 -9.62 7.66
C ALA A 176 0.39 -8.95 7.69
N VAL A 177 1.29 -9.50 8.50
CA VAL A 177 2.68 -9.04 8.61
C VAL A 177 3.59 -10.07 7.93
N GLY A 178 4.40 -9.62 6.98
CA GLY A 178 5.39 -10.46 6.31
C GLY A 178 6.57 -10.80 7.21
N SER A 179 7.28 -11.86 6.86
CA SER A 179 8.53 -12.21 7.53
C SER A 179 9.62 -11.18 7.21
N GLU A 180 10.57 -11.04 8.12
CA GLU A 180 11.79 -10.28 7.87
C GLU A 180 12.52 -10.79 6.63
N PHE A 181 12.95 -9.90 5.73
CA PHE A 181 13.61 -10.24 4.49
C PHE A 181 14.94 -9.48 4.34
N VAL A 182 16.04 -10.21 4.34
CA VAL A 182 17.38 -9.63 4.14
C VAL A 182 17.61 -9.38 2.65
N LEU A 183 17.83 -8.11 2.30
CA LEU A 183 18.08 -7.64 0.95
C LEU A 183 19.48 -7.96 0.46
N GLN A 184 19.60 -8.25 -0.82
CA GLN A 184 20.84 -8.36 -1.56
C GLN A 184 20.89 -7.28 -2.64
N THR A 185 22.07 -6.86 -3.01
CA THR A 185 22.24 -5.90 -4.13
C THR A 185 21.56 -6.39 -5.38
N GLY A 186 20.76 -5.53 -5.99
CA GLY A 186 19.94 -5.83 -7.15
C GLY A 186 18.52 -6.36 -6.83
N ASP A 187 18.18 -6.56 -5.55
CA ASP A 187 16.81 -6.86 -5.19
C ASP A 187 15.89 -5.69 -5.49
N THR A 188 14.72 -5.99 -6.03
CA THR A 188 13.69 -5.00 -6.25
C THR A 188 12.47 -5.32 -5.39
N ILE A 189 11.98 -4.33 -4.64
CA ILE A 189 10.68 -4.38 -3.97
C ILE A 189 9.72 -3.53 -4.78
N LEU A 190 8.56 -4.09 -5.13
CA LEU A 190 7.50 -3.43 -5.89
C LEU A 190 6.18 -3.55 -5.12
N LEU A 191 5.53 -2.42 -4.85
CA LEU A 191 4.16 -2.35 -4.36
C LEU A 191 3.26 -1.91 -5.52
N SER A 192 2.08 -2.50 -5.65
CA SER A 192 1.13 -2.13 -6.69
C SER A 192 -0.32 -2.39 -6.30
N THR A 193 -1.23 -1.60 -6.87
CA THR A 193 -2.67 -1.80 -6.84
C THR A 193 -3.11 -2.85 -7.86
N ASP A 194 -4.36 -3.29 -7.79
CA ASP A 194 -4.90 -4.40 -8.57
C ASP A 194 -4.97 -4.11 -10.08
N GLY A 195 -5.21 -2.86 -10.48
CA GLY A 195 -5.19 -2.48 -11.88
C GLY A 195 -3.87 -2.79 -12.59
N PHE A 196 -2.74 -2.69 -11.87
CA PHE A 196 -1.44 -3.04 -12.44
C PHE A 196 -1.15 -4.55 -12.33
N TRP A 197 -1.22 -5.14 -11.13
CA TRP A 197 -0.79 -6.52 -10.94
C TRP A 197 -1.73 -7.54 -11.62
N SER A 198 -2.99 -7.19 -11.85
CA SER A 198 -3.92 -8.07 -12.58
C SER A 198 -3.58 -8.19 -14.07
N GLN A 199 -2.90 -7.19 -14.64
CA GLN A 199 -2.53 -7.15 -16.06
C GLN A 199 -1.09 -7.62 -16.32
N ILE A 200 -0.18 -7.42 -15.37
CA ILE A 200 1.26 -7.70 -15.53
C ILE A 200 1.71 -8.74 -14.49
N PRO A 201 1.97 -10.00 -14.91
CA PRO A 201 2.49 -11.03 -14.00
C PRO A 201 3.85 -10.64 -13.41
N ALA A 202 4.03 -10.90 -12.12
CA ALA A 202 5.27 -10.59 -11.38
C ALA A 202 6.51 -11.28 -11.99
N GLU A 203 6.36 -12.48 -12.53
CA GLU A 203 7.41 -13.24 -13.20
C GLU A 203 7.90 -12.52 -14.46
N LEU A 204 6.98 -11.88 -15.20
CA LEU A 204 7.34 -11.07 -16.39
C LEU A 204 8.17 -9.86 -15.96
N ILE A 205 7.74 -9.14 -14.91
CA ILE A 205 8.49 -8.00 -14.34
C ILE A 205 9.89 -8.45 -13.94
N ALA A 206 9.98 -9.55 -13.16
CA ALA A 206 11.26 -10.09 -12.69
C ALA A 206 12.22 -10.41 -13.85
N ASN A 207 11.72 -11.04 -14.91
CA ASN A 207 12.53 -11.37 -16.08
C ASN A 207 13.04 -10.13 -16.82
N LEU A 208 12.21 -9.10 -16.96
CA LEU A 208 12.57 -7.87 -17.67
C LEU A 208 13.58 -7.04 -16.87
N LEU A 209 13.50 -7.01 -15.55
CA LEU A 209 14.46 -6.34 -14.66
C LEU A 209 15.90 -6.91 -14.75
N ARG A 210 16.10 -8.06 -15.37
CA ARG A 210 17.47 -8.54 -15.70
C ARG A 210 18.18 -7.72 -16.79
N LYS A 211 17.41 -6.97 -17.58
CA LYS A 211 17.89 -6.24 -18.75
C LYS A 211 17.76 -4.74 -18.62
N GLN A 212 16.90 -4.27 -17.75
CA GLN A 212 16.53 -2.87 -17.62
C GLN A 212 16.23 -2.56 -16.14
N ASP A 213 16.54 -1.35 -15.70
CA ASP A 213 16.22 -0.87 -14.35
C ASP A 213 14.72 -0.50 -14.21
N ILE A 214 14.30 -0.23 -12.97
CA ILE A 214 12.90 0.10 -12.67
C ILE A 214 12.45 1.40 -13.35
N VAL A 215 13.32 2.39 -13.48
CA VAL A 215 12.99 3.72 -14.03
C VAL A 215 12.73 3.63 -15.53
N GLY A 216 13.51 2.84 -16.24
CA GLY A 216 13.31 2.61 -17.66
C GLY A 216 12.19 1.61 -17.98
N LEU A 217 11.94 0.62 -17.09
CA LEU A 217 11.01 -0.46 -17.33
C LEU A 217 9.56 -0.13 -16.99
N LEU A 218 9.31 0.41 -15.78
CA LEU A 218 7.95 0.51 -15.22
C LEU A 218 7.02 1.44 -16.02
N PRO A 219 7.45 2.58 -16.59
CA PRO A 219 6.57 3.41 -17.45
C PRO A 219 6.00 2.66 -18.64
N GLY A 220 6.82 1.81 -19.27
CA GLY A 220 6.41 0.95 -20.39
C GLY A 220 5.41 -0.13 -19.95
N LEU A 221 5.63 -0.75 -18.78
CA LEU A 221 4.72 -1.76 -18.22
C LEU A 221 3.37 -1.18 -17.80
N LEU A 222 3.34 0.02 -17.24
CA LEU A 222 2.08 0.72 -16.95
C LEU A 222 1.28 1.01 -18.23
N THR A 223 1.96 1.44 -19.28
CA THR A 223 1.33 1.64 -20.58
C THR A 223 0.81 0.31 -21.18
N GLU A 224 1.56 -0.77 -21.02
CA GLU A 224 1.14 -2.10 -21.46
C GLU A 224 -0.03 -2.63 -20.64
N ALA A 225 -0.05 -2.41 -19.31
CA ALA A 225 -1.17 -2.77 -18.44
C ALA A 225 -2.47 -2.09 -18.90
N HIS A 226 -2.41 -0.78 -19.14
CA HIS A 226 -3.56 -0.03 -19.66
C HIS A 226 -4.08 -0.62 -20.98
N LYS A 227 -3.18 -0.93 -21.94
CA LYS A 227 -3.57 -1.54 -23.22
C LYS A 227 -4.23 -2.91 -23.06
N ARG A 228 -3.74 -3.73 -22.13
CA ARG A 228 -4.29 -5.07 -21.89
C ARG A 228 -5.69 -5.05 -21.31
N ALA A 229 -6.06 -4.01 -20.58
CA ALA A 229 -7.39 -3.81 -20.05
C ALA A 229 -8.46 -3.48 -21.12
N ARG A 230 -8.07 -3.18 -22.37
CA ARG A 230 -8.95 -3.04 -23.55
C ARG A 230 -10.08 -2.01 -23.37
N GLY A 231 -9.81 -0.88 -22.74
CA GLY A 231 -10.78 0.19 -22.50
C GLY A 231 -11.59 0.04 -21.21
N GLU A 232 -11.20 -0.88 -20.33
CA GLU A 232 -11.79 -1.07 -18.99
C GLU A 232 -10.68 -1.05 -17.92
N SER A 233 -9.65 -0.20 -18.12
CA SER A 233 -8.52 -0.11 -17.19
C SER A 233 -8.97 0.51 -15.88
N ASP A 234 -8.63 -0.17 -14.79
CA ASP A 234 -8.66 0.43 -13.47
C ASP A 234 -7.57 1.47 -13.29
N ASN A 235 -7.54 2.14 -12.15
CA ASN A 235 -6.41 2.94 -11.71
C ASN A 235 -5.16 2.04 -11.64
N LEU A 236 -4.02 2.57 -12.07
CA LEU A 236 -2.78 1.82 -12.25
C LEU A 236 -1.68 2.46 -11.41
N SER A 237 -1.34 1.88 -10.28
CA SER A 237 -0.37 2.50 -9.39
C SER A 237 0.73 1.55 -8.96
N VAL A 238 1.96 2.08 -8.95
CA VAL A 238 3.16 1.36 -8.52
C VAL A 238 4.09 2.27 -7.74
N VAL A 239 4.75 1.72 -6.73
CA VAL A 239 5.96 2.27 -6.12
C VAL A 239 6.98 1.15 -5.99
N ALA A 240 8.20 1.37 -6.47
CA ALA A 240 9.24 0.35 -6.51
C ALA A 240 10.59 0.92 -6.11
N MET A 241 11.41 0.09 -5.45
CA MET A 241 12.79 0.41 -5.16
C MET A 241 13.70 -0.75 -5.58
N THR A 242 14.89 -0.43 -6.04
CA THR A 242 15.98 -1.39 -6.24
C THR A 242 17.09 -1.12 -5.22
N TRP A 243 17.42 -2.14 -4.44
CA TRP A 243 18.49 -2.07 -3.45
C TRP A 243 19.87 -2.13 -4.12
N GLU A 244 20.69 -1.11 -3.94
CA GLU A 244 22.00 -1.05 -4.59
C GLU A 244 23.12 -1.53 -3.67
N ALA A 245 23.17 -1.05 -2.45
CA ALA A 245 24.10 -1.52 -1.41
C ALA A 245 23.80 -0.84 -0.07
N GLN A 246 24.35 -1.39 1.00
CA GLN A 246 24.56 -0.66 2.24
C GLN A 246 25.86 0.16 2.09
N ASP A 247 25.84 1.44 2.43
CA ASP A 247 27.05 2.28 2.32
C ASP A 247 28.18 1.67 3.14
N ASP A 248 29.33 1.39 2.49
CA ASP A 248 30.59 1.18 3.20
C ASP A 248 31.01 2.55 3.77
N PRO A 249 31.15 2.69 5.10
CA PRO A 249 31.54 3.96 5.72
C PRO A 249 32.82 4.58 5.13
N ARG A 250 33.58 3.81 4.35
CA ARG A 250 34.86 4.22 3.72
C ARG A 250 34.70 4.87 2.35
N HIS A 251 33.50 4.90 1.74
CA HIS A 251 33.22 5.46 0.42
C HIS A 251 31.98 6.38 0.44
N ALA A 252 31.89 7.22 1.46
CA ALA A 252 30.83 8.23 1.54
C ALA A 252 31.15 9.41 0.62
N ASP A 253 30.71 9.37 -0.62
CA ASP A 253 30.40 10.61 -1.35
C ASP A 253 29.12 11.15 -0.71
N THR A 254 29.31 12.04 0.24
CA THR A 254 28.27 12.50 1.14
C THR A 254 27.64 13.77 0.61
N GLU A 255 26.44 13.69 0.04
CA GLU A 255 25.47 14.73 0.39
C GLU A 255 25.07 14.46 1.85
N VAL A 256 25.51 15.33 2.75
CA VAL A 256 25.17 15.27 4.17
C VAL A 256 23.69 15.65 4.28
N MET A 257 22.80 14.68 4.21
CA MET A 257 21.43 14.89 4.68
C MET A 257 21.47 14.99 6.21
N ASP A 258 20.94 16.08 6.71
CA ASP A 258 20.72 16.25 8.14
C ASP A 258 19.87 15.07 8.64
N ALA A 259 20.18 14.49 9.78
CA ALA A 259 19.49 13.28 10.29
C ALA A 259 17.97 13.50 10.53
N GLU A 260 17.54 14.77 10.51
CA GLU A 260 16.13 15.17 10.65
C GLU A 260 15.42 15.42 9.31
N GLN A 261 16.12 15.35 8.17
CA GLN A 261 15.52 15.58 6.85
C GLN A 261 14.94 14.31 6.26
N PHE A 262 13.65 14.39 5.87
CA PHE A 262 12.97 13.38 5.08
C PHE A 262 12.75 13.88 3.65
N THR A 263 13.05 13.04 2.67
CA THR A 263 12.58 13.24 1.30
C THR A 263 11.31 12.43 1.12
N THR A 264 10.24 13.09 0.71
CA THR A 264 8.91 12.50 0.55
C THR A 264 8.37 12.81 -0.83
N SER A 265 7.76 11.82 -1.45
CA SER A 265 6.97 11.96 -2.67
C SER A 265 5.71 11.11 -2.56
N SER A 266 4.59 11.69 -2.93
CA SER A 266 3.31 10.98 -3.03
C SER A 266 2.45 11.64 -4.10
N ASN A 267 1.44 10.93 -4.59
CA ASN A 267 0.41 11.51 -5.44
C ASN A 267 -0.81 12.00 -4.63
N THR A 268 -0.60 12.23 -3.32
CA THR A 268 -1.61 12.78 -2.43
C THR A 268 -1.94 14.23 -2.81
N MET A 269 -3.21 14.62 -2.64
CA MET A 269 -3.65 16.01 -2.71
C MET A 269 -3.47 16.65 -1.34
N GLU A 270 -3.19 17.96 -1.29
CA GLU A 270 -3.30 18.70 -0.03
C GLU A 270 -4.78 18.75 0.37
N LEU A 271 -5.13 18.06 1.45
CA LEU A 271 -6.44 18.23 2.09
C LEU A 271 -6.45 19.62 2.74
N ASP A 272 -7.49 20.41 2.50
CA ASP A 272 -7.67 21.80 2.99
C ASP A 272 -7.56 21.96 4.53
N ARG A 273 -7.49 20.86 5.27
CA ARG A 273 -7.16 20.80 6.70
C ARG A 273 -6.32 19.57 6.98
N PRO A 274 -5.22 19.71 7.74
CA PRO A 274 -4.51 18.53 8.24
C PRO A 274 -5.49 17.70 9.06
N PHE A 275 -5.66 16.43 8.71
CA PHE A 275 -6.44 15.49 9.49
C PHE A 275 -5.69 15.22 10.79
N VAL A 276 -6.21 15.72 11.91
CA VAL A 276 -5.68 15.44 13.24
C VAL A 276 -6.58 14.39 13.87
N ALA A 277 -6.09 13.15 13.97
CA ALA A 277 -6.80 12.05 14.64
C ALA A 277 -6.97 12.27 16.16
N GLU A 278 -6.48 13.40 16.69
CA GLU A 278 -6.45 13.69 18.12
C GLU A 278 -7.78 14.16 18.71
N ASP A 279 -8.76 14.53 17.85
CA ASP A 279 -10.04 15.10 18.33
C ASP A 279 -11.14 14.06 18.56
N VAL A 280 -10.92 12.79 18.26
CA VAL A 280 -11.93 11.72 18.47
C VAL A 280 -11.31 10.61 19.32
N THR A 281 -11.89 10.33 20.46
CA THR A 281 -11.41 9.27 21.37
C THR A 281 -11.76 7.88 20.86
N ASP A 282 -10.98 6.87 21.25
CA ASP A 282 -11.27 5.47 20.90
C ASP A 282 -12.69 5.05 21.36
N GLU A 283 -13.18 5.58 22.49
CA GLU A 283 -14.53 5.34 23.01
C GLU A 283 -15.62 5.93 22.08
N GLU A 284 -15.38 7.10 21.48
CA GLU A 284 -16.32 7.73 20.54
C GLU A 284 -16.35 6.97 19.22
N ILE A 285 -15.21 6.45 18.78
CA ILE A 285 -15.12 5.60 17.58
C ILE A 285 -15.85 4.27 17.82
N GLU A 286 -15.63 3.60 18.95
CA GLU A 286 -16.33 2.35 19.31
C GLU A 286 -17.84 2.56 19.42
N LYS A 287 -18.27 3.68 20.01
CA LYS A 287 -19.69 4.03 20.12
C LYS A 287 -20.32 4.26 18.74
N ALA A 288 -19.66 5.00 17.85
CA ALA A 288 -20.12 5.22 16.48
C ALA A 288 -20.21 3.90 15.70
N ILE A 289 -19.22 3.03 15.84
CA ILE A 289 -19.23 1.69 15.24
C ILE A 289 -20.42 0.86 15.74
N ALA A 290 -20.69 0.88 17.04
CA ALA A 290 -21.82 0.17 17.64
C ALA A 290 -23.18 0.72 17.17
N GLU A 291 -23.32 2.04 17.01
CA GLU A 291 -24.51 2.68 16.50
C GLU A 291 -24.76 2.30 15.03
N ILE A 292 -23.75 2.30 14.18
CA ILE A 292 -23.83 1.86 12.76
C ILE A 292 -24.23 0.38 12.70
N GLN A 293 -23.62 -0.49 13.49
CA GLN A 293 -23.99 -1.92 13.54
C GLN A 293 -25.41 -2.14 14.00
N SER A 294 -25.91 -1.32 14.95
CA SER A 294 -27.29 -1.36 15.42
C SER A 294 -28.29 -0.90 14.35
N ALA A 295 -27.91 0.13 13.56
CA ALA A 295 -28.72 0.63 12.46
C ALA A 295 -28.83 -0.41 11.33
N ILE A 296 -27.73 -1.07 10.96
CA ILE A 296 -27.72 -2.15 9.96
C ILE A 296 -28.63 -3.32 10.37
N LYS A 297 -28.66 -3.68 11.68
CA LYS A 297 -29.54 -4.74 12.18
C LYS A 297 -31.02 -4.40 12.19
N LYS A 298 -31.38 -3.12 12.07
CA LYS A 298 -32.78 -2.64 12.08
C LYS A 298 -33.38 -2.47 10.69
N VAL A 299 -32.63 -2.65 9.62
CA VAL A 299 -33.16 -2.63 8.24
C VAL A 299 -33.87 -3.97 8.00
N PRO A 300 -35.18 -3.99 7.78
CA PRO A 300 -35.90 -5.23 7.43
C PRO A 300 -35.42 -5.75 6.09
N ARG A 301 -35.22 -7.06 6.00
CA ARG A 301 -34.87 -7.76 4.75
C ARG A 301 -36.01 -7.70 3.75
#